data_73f1acfe9f8f0097efb11d8b4e3b6d2a
#
_entry.id   73f1acfe9f8f0097efb11d8b4e3b6d2a
#
_cell.length_a   1.000
_cell.length_b   1.000
_cell.length_c   1.000
_cell.angle_alpha   90.00
_cell.angle_beta   90.00
_cell.angle_gamma   90.00
#
_symmetry.space_group_name_H-M   'P 1'
#
loop_
_entity.id
_entity.type
_entity.pdbx_description
1 polymer ?
#
loop_
_entity_poly.entity_id
_entity_poly.type
_entity_poly.pdbx_seq_one_letter_code
_entity_poly.pdbx_strand_id
1 'polypeptide(L)'
;TTLGFYNPSFFHINIGTNSAFNRFYCKDFSIFVHEYIHFLQDVCTIYGLNNMYVYSEYIRFATNKIYKSENKEFTSPILPNEDNQDNIFLNQRICKLTNGDTATIKKVERIIDIKSIEESTGVSGSNVDSVECIMVNLGEENYVSFGAESIMENMAYLMEQMICKEYETSPDYPYSFAEKIVEFLY
;
A
#
# COMPACT_ATOMS: atom_id res chain seq x y z
N THR A 1 2.34 6.24 -18.11
CA THR A 1 0.88 6.04 -18.22
C THR A 1 0.55 4.85 -17.35
N THR A 2 -0.33 5.00 -16.37
CA THR A 2 -0.78 3.89 -15.51
C THR A 2 -1.51 2.89 -16.39
N LEU A 3 -1.10 1.63 -16.36
CA LEU A 3 -1.68 0.56 -17.18
C LEU A 3 -3.00 0.06 -16.59
N GLY A 4 -3.11 0.06 -15.26
CA GLY A 4 -4.30 -0.25 -14.50
C GLY A 4 -4.22 0.36 -13.11
N PHE A 5 -5.31 0.33 -12.37
CA PHE A 5 -5.33 0.59 -10.92
C PHE A 5 -6.58 -0.01 -10.29
N TYR A 6 -6.45 -0.50 -9.09
CA TYR A 6 -7.53 -0.89 -8.22
C TYR A 6 -7.85 0.26 -7.24
N ASN A 7 -9.14 0.55 -7.07
CA ASN A 7 -9.60 1.55 -6.11
C ASN A 7 -10.33 0.83 -4.96
N PRO A 8 -9.71 0.70 -3.78
CA PRO A 8 -10.29 -0.02 -2.65
C PRO A 8 -11.57 0.63 -2.11
N SER A 9 -11.71 1.96 -2.24
CA SER A 9 -12.88 2.68 -1.75
C SER A 9 -14.19 2.28 -2.43
N PHE A 10 -14.11 1.79 -3.66
CA PHE A 10 -15.27 1.46 -4.49
C PHE A 10 -15.22 0.04 -5.06
N PHE A 11 -14.23 -0.76 -4.68
CA PHE A 11 -13.96 -2.07 -5.28
C PHE A 11 -13.91 -2.02 -6.81
N HIS A 12 -13.31 -0.96 -7.34
CA HIS A 12 -13.31 -0.66 -8.76
C HIS A 12 -11.92 -0.90 -9.36
N ILE A 13 -11.87 -1.78 -10.35
CA ILE A 13 -10.68 -2.04 -11.15
C ILE A 13 -10.81 -1.26 -12.45
N ASN A 14 -9.80 -0.47 -12.77
CA ASN A 14 -9.70 0.29 -14.01
C ASN A 14 -8.50 -0.23 -14.82
N ILE A 15 -8.74 -0.56 -16.08
CA ILE A 15 -7.70 -1.02 -17.00
C ILE A 15 -7.60 -0.04 -18.15
N GLY A 16 -6.38 0.40 -18.47
CA GLY A 16 -6.09 1.36 -19.53
C GLY A 16 -6.21 0.78 -20.94
N THR A 17 -7.31 0.07 -21.23
CA THR A 17 -7.59 -0.54 -22.54
C THR A 17 -8.94 -0.11 -23.08
N ASN A 18 -9.07 -0.08 -24.42
CA ASN A 18 -10.34 0.11 -25.10
C ASN A 18 -11.02 -1.22 -25.50
N SER A 19 -10.40 -2.36 -25.17
CA SER A 19 -10.91 -3.69 -25.48
C SER A 19 -12.01 -4.11 -24.51
N ALA A 20 -13.06 -4.78 -24.99
CA ALA A 20 -14.01 -5.43 -24.11
C ALA A 20 -13.35 -6.62 -23.39
N PHE A 21 -13.77 -6.92 -22.17
CA PHE A 21 -13.17 -7.95 -21.31
C PHE A 21 -12.99 -9.32 -22.01
N ASN A 22 -13.94 -9.73 -22.82
CA ASN A 22 -13.88 -10.98 -23.59
C ASN A 22 -12.91 -10.93 -24.79
N ARG A 23 -12.24 -9.82 -25.00
CA ARG A 23 -11.25 -9.58 -26.06
C ARG A 23 -9.92 -9.10 -25.53
N PHE A 24 -9.67 -9.26 -24.23
CA PHE A 24 -8.39 -8.91 -23.66
C PHE A 24 -7.29 -9.75 -24.28
N TYR A 25 -6.24 -9.08 -24.72
CA TYR A 25 -4.97 -9.71 -25.03
C TYR A 25 -4.28 -10.16 -23.74
N CYS A 26 -3.24 -10.99 -23.85
CA CYS A 26 -2.47 -11.50 -22.73
C CYS A 26 -2.07 -10.37 -21.75
N LYS A 27 -1.60 -9.23 -22.30
CA LYS A 27 -1.21 -8.05 -21.54
C LYS A 27 -2.36 -7.42 -20.75
N ASP A 28 -3.49 -7.15 -21.39
CA ASP A 28 -4.64 -6.54 -20.69
C ASP A 28 -5.19 -7.46 -19.61
N PHE A 29 -5.17 -8.78 -19.87
CA PHE A 29 -5.62 -9.75 -18.90
C PHE A 29 -4.67 -9.89 -17.71
N SER A 30 -3.35 -9.84 -17.93
CA SER A 30 -2.37 -9.88 -16.84
C SER A 30 -2.46 -8.65 -15.93
N ILE A 31 -2.66 -7.45 -16.51
CA ILE A 31 -2.92 -6.22 -15.75
C ILE A 31 -4.21 -6.36 -14.92
N PHE A 32 -5.29 -6.89 -15.54
CA PHE A 32 -6.54 -7.14 -14.82
C PHE A 32 -6.31 -8.07 -13.63
N VAL A 33 -5.54 -9.15 -13.81
CA VAL A 33 -5.25 -10.09 -12.71
C VAL A 33 -4.40 -9.43 -11.64
N HIS A 34 -3.43 -8.62 -11.99
CA HIS A 34 -2.64 -7.83 -11.03
C HIS A 34 -3.57 -7.02 -10.11
N GLU A 35 -4.44 -6.20 -10.69
CA GLU A 35 -5.39 -5.36 -9.92
C GLU A 35 -6.44 -6.21 -9.17
N TYR A 36 -6.81 -7.36 -9.71
CA TYR A 36 -7.72 -8.29 -9.03
C TYR A 36 -7.08 -8.97 -7.82
N ILE A 37 -5.77 -9.21 -7.85
CA ILE A 37 -5.04 -9.70 -6.68
C ILE A 37 -5.09 -8.66 -5.56
N HIS A 38 -4.93 -7.36 -5.85
CA HIS A 38 -5.08 -6.32 -4.84
C HIS A 38 -6.49 -6.32 -4.20
N PHE A 39 -7.53 -6.48 -5.00
CA PHE A 39 -8.88 -6.68 -4.46
C PHE A 39 -8.97 -7.89 -3.52
N LEU A 40 -8.41 -9.04 -3.91
CA LEU A 40 -8.39 -10.22 -3.06
C LEU A 40 -7.56 -10.00 -1.77
N GLN A 41 -6.45 -9.32 -1.86
CA GLN A 41 -5.62 -8.97 -0.70
C GLN A 41 -6.39 -8.13 0.30
N ASP A 42 -7.17 -7.15 -0.17
CA ASP A 42 -7.99 -6.30 0.70
C ASP A 42 -9.11 -7.09 1.41
N VAL A 43 -9.78 -8.01 0.72
CA VAL A 43 -10.96 -8.69 1.30
C VAL A 43 -10.64 -10.03 1.94
N CYS A 44 -9.47 -10.63 1.68
CA CYS A 44 -9.12 -11.97 2.15
C CYS A 44 -7.98 -11.99 3.16
N THR A 45 -7.24 -10.89 3.36
CA THR A 45 -6.14 -10.83 4.33
C THR A 45 -6.52 -10.02 5.57
N ILE A 46 -5.92 -10.37 6.71
CA ILE A 46 -6.11 -9.61 7.95
C ILE A 46 -5.61 -8.16 7.76
N TYR A 47 -4.50 -7.98 7.04
CA TYR A 47 -3.94 -6.65 6.74
C TYR A 47 -4.92 -5.80 5.91
N GLY A 48 -5.44 -6.35 4.80
CA GLY A 48 -6.39 -5.64 3.94
C GLY A 48 -7.68 -5.29 4.68
N LEU A 49 -8.27 -6.25 5.40
CA LEU A 49 -9.46 -6.01 6.22
C LEU A 49 -9.24 -4.92 7.29
N ASN A 50 -8.06 -4.90 7.92
CA ASN A 50 -7.70 -3.86 8.88
C ASN A 50 -7.59 -2.49 8.21
N ASN A 51 -6.94 -2.39 7.05
CA ASN A 51 -6.85 -1.15 6.28
C ASN A 51 -8.23 -0.63 5.86
N MET A 52 -9.09 -1.51 5.37
CA MET A 52 -10.47 -1.17 5.03
C MET A 52 -11.26 -0.66 6.24
N TYR A 53 -11.08 -1.29 7.40
CA TYR A 53 -11.70 -0.83 8.65
C TYR A 53 -11.21 0.58 9.02
N VAL A 54 -9.90 0.81 9.05
CA VAL A 54 -9.30 2.11 9.36
C VAL A 54 -9.79 3.19 8.40
N TYR A 55 -9.84 2.86 7.11
CA TYR A 55 -10.35 3.78 6.09
C TYR A 55 -11.84 4.09 6.28
N SER A 56 -12.66 3.10 6.57
CA SER A 56 -14.10 3.31 6.82
C SER A 56 -14.36 4.19 8.04
N GLU A 57 -13.59 4.03 9.12
CA GLU A 57 -13.66 4.89 10.31
C GLU A 57 -13.28 6.34 9.97
N TYR A 58 -12.26 6.54 9.15
CA TYR A 58 -11.90 7.87 8.66
C TYR A 58 -13.02 8.51 7.81
N ILE A 59 -13.61 7.77 6.88
CA ILE A 59 -14.73 8.25 6.05
C ILE A 59 -15.91 8.62 6.94
N ARG A 60 -16.24 7.79 7.92
CA ARG A 60 -17.31 8.07 8.89
C ARG A 60 -17.05 9.36 9.67
N PHE A 61 -15.82 9.52 10.15
CA PHE A 61 -15.39 10.74 10.83
C PHE A 61 -15.51 11.97 9.93
N ALA A 62 -14.95 11.94 8.73
CA ALA A 62 -14.97 13.05 7.78
C ALA A 62 -16.39 13.44 7.40
N THR A 63 -17.25 12.45 7.11
CA THR A 63 -18.67 12.67 6.77
C THR A 63 -19.41 13.34 7.94
N ASN A 64 -19.20 12.87 9.17
CA ASN A 64 -19.81 13.46 10.35
C ASN A 64 -19.35 14.91 10.58
N LYS A 65 -18.07 15.19 10.32
CA LYS A 65 -17.52 16.55 10.46
C LYS A 65 -18.12 17.50 9.43
N ILE A 66 -18.26 17.07 8.18
CA ILE A 66 -18.92 17.84 7.12
C ILE A 66 -20.40 18.08 7.47
N TYR A 67 -21.10 17.04 7.89
CA TYR A 67 -22.53 17.13 8.21
C TYR A 67 -22.83 18.06 9.38
N LYS A 68 -21.95 18.09 10.39
CA LYS A 68 -22.09 18.94 11.59
C LYS A 68 -21.60 20.38 11.39
N SER A 69 -21.00 20.70 10.27
CA SER A 69 -20.50 22.04 9.98
C SER A 69 -21.71 22.99 9.77
N GLU A 70 -21.87 23.95 10.66
CA GLU A 70 -23.00 24.86 10.67
C GLU A 70 -23.12 25.75 9.40
N ASN A 71 -21.96 26.14 8.84
CA ASN A 71 -21.87 27.03 7.67
C ASN A 71 -21.63 26.24 6.36
N LYS A 72 -21.61 24.90 6.39
CA LYS A 72 -21.19 24.06 5.27
C LYS A 72 -19.76 24.37 4.77
N GLU A 73 -18.96 25.01 5.60
CA GLU A 73 -17.55 25.30 5.33
C GLU A 73 -16.68 24.29 6.07
N PHE A 74 -15.72 23.69 5.35
CA PHE A 74 -14.74 22.78 5.92
C PHE A 74 -13.42 22.91 5.19
N THR A 75 -12.32 22.60 5.88
CA THR A 75 -10.98 22.61 5.30
C THR A 75 -10.66 21.23 4.74
N SER A 76 -10.13 21.18 3.52
CA SER A 76 -9.62 19.93 2.92
C SER A 76 -8.09 19.93 2.92
N PRO A 77 -7.44 18.83 3.28
CA PRO A 77 -8.02 17.56 3.77
C PRO A 77 -8.63 17.67 5.16
N ILE A 78 -9.64 16.85 5.45
CA ILE A 78 -10.23 16.77 6.79
C ILE A 78 -9.33 15.88 7.64
N LEU A 79 -8.54 16.48 8.50
CA LEU A 79 -7.61 15.76 9.37
C LEU A 79 -8.27 15.45 10.73
N PRO A 80 -8.06 14.24 11.26
CA PRO A 80 -8.33 13.96 12.67
C PRO A 80 -7.41 14.84 13.52
N ASN A 81 -7.96 15.55 14.51
CA ASN A 81 -7.14 16.28 15.48
C ASN A 81 -6.93 15.42 16.72
N GLU A 82 -5.79 15.57 17.35
CA GLU A 82 -5.34 14.81 18.50
C GLU A 82 -6.33 14.81 19.68
N ASP A 83 -7.07 15.91 19.87
CA ASP A 83 -7.91 16.12 21.07
C ASP A 83 -9.20 15.25 21.13
N ASN A 84 -9.66 14.65 20.01
CA ASN A 84 -10.96 13.96 19.99
C ASN A 84 -11.02 12.67 19.14
N GLN A 85 -9.93 12.26 18.47
CA GLN A 85 -9.94 11.15 17.53
C GLN A 85 -8.64 10.34 17.55
N ASP A 86 -8.04 10.19 18.71
CA ASP A 86 -6.74 9.55 18.93
C ASP A 86 -6.66 8.16 18.27
N ASN A 87 -7.73 7.39 18.36
CA ASN A 87 -7.75 6.04 17.76
C ASN A 87 -7.73 6.05 16.24
N ILE A 88 -8.43 6.99 15.58
CA ILE A 88 -8.42 7.07 14.11
C ILE A 88 -7.04 7.49 13.63
N PHE A 89 -6.47 8.52 14.25
CA PHE A 89 -5.13 9.00 13.92
C PHE A 89 -4.06 7.94 14.19
N LEU A 90 -4.12 7.29 15.36
CA LEU A 90 -3.23 6.20 15.72
C LEU A 90 -3.28 5.05 14.71
N ASN A 91 -4.49 4.57 14.38
CA ASN A 91 -4.66 3.48 13.44
C ASN A 91 -4.15 3.83 12.03
N GLN A 92 -4.42 5.06 11.55
CA GLN A 92 -3.85 5.52 10.28
C GLN A 92 -2.32 5.59 10.32
N ARG A 93 -1.75 6.02 11.44
CA ARG A 93 -0.30 6.08 11.59
C ARG A 93 0.33 4.69 11.62
N ILE A 94 -0.27 3.75 12.33
CA ILE A 94 0.17 2.34 12.35
C ILE A 94 0.09 1.74 10.93
N CYS A 95 -1.03 1.90 10.22
CA CYS A 95 -1.16 1.43 8.85
C CYS A 95 -0.06 2.02 7.95
N LYS A 96 0.22 3.32 8.06
CA LYS A 96 1.27 3.96 7.27
C LYS A 96 2.67 3.39 7.58
N LEU A 97 2.99 3.15 8.85
CA LEU A 97 4.28 2.59 9.26
C LEU A 97 4.44 1.13 8.79
N THR A 98 3.39 0.34 8.90
CA THR A 98 3.41 -1.08 8.48
C THR A 98 3.31 -1.29 6.97
N ASN A 99 2.80 -0.29 6.23
CA ASN A 99 2.77 -0.34 4.77
C ASN A 99 4.17 -0.29 4.16
N GLY A 100 5.10 0.41 4.79
CA GLY A 100 6.43 0.68 4.25
C GLY A 100 6.43 1.83 3.24
N ASP A 101 7.53 1.95 2.49
CA ASP A 101 7.68 2.99 1.48
C ASP A 101 6.84 2.72 0.23
N THR A 102 6.34 3.79 -0.37
CA THR A 102 5.61 3.77 -1.66
C THR A 102 6.46 4.28 -2.81
N ALA A 103 7.78 4.46 -2.59
CA ALA A 103 8.72 4.89 -3.62
C ALA A 103 8.87 3.83 -4.71
N THR A 104 9.37 4.25 -5.86
CA THR A 104 9.69 3.32 -6.96
C THR A 104 11.19 3.34 -7.22
N ILE A 105 11.85 2.16 -7.13
CA ILE A 105 13.27 2.01 -7.43
C ILE A 105 13.42 1.10 -8.64
N LYS A 106 13.94 1.65 -9.73
CA LYS A 106 14.05 0.90 -11.00
C LYS A 106 14.92 -0.35 -10.88
N LYS A 107 16.03 -0.24 -10.17
CA LYS A 107 16.98 -1.34 -9.99
C LYS A 107 17.57 -1.29 -8.59
N VAL A 108 17.48 -2.41 -7.89
CA VAL A 108 18.16 -2.67 -6.63
C VAL A 108 19.39 -3.52 -6.94
N GLU A 109 20.56 -2.90 -6.88
CA GLU A 109 21.81 -3.58 -7.24
C GLU A 109 22.24 -4.60 -6.16
N ARG A 110 22.06 -4.24 -4.89
CA ARG A 110 22.35 -5.13 -3.76
C ARG A 110 21.63 -4.67 -2.49
N ILE A 111 21.40 -5.59 -1.60
CA ILE A 111 21.03 -5.33 -0.21
C ILE A 111 22.31 -5.44 0.63
N ILE A 112 22.56 -4.45 1.49
CA ILE A 112 23.72 -4.39 2.38
C ILE A 112 23.39 -4.98 3.73
N ASP A 113 22.23 -4.61 4.26
CA ASP A 113 21.80 -4.96 5.61
C ASP A 113 20.29 -4.84 5.76
N ILE A 114 19.73 -5.62 6.66
CA ILE A 114 18.31 -5.54 7.05
C ILE A 114 18.26 -5.44 8.56
N LYS A 115 17.60 -4.43 9.08
CA LYS A 115 17.44 -4.20 10.50
C LYS A 115 16.02 -3.86 10.88
N SER A 116 15.62 -4.25 12.08
CA SER A 116 14.40 -3.76 12.70
C SER A 116 14.69 -2.48 13.49
N ILE A 117 13.81 -1.50 13.36
CA ILE A 117 13.83 -0.28 14.15
C ILE A 117 12.44 -0.02 14.74
N GLU A 118 12.38 0.62 15.89
CA GLU A 118 11.14 1.11 16.46
C GLU A 118 10.87 2.54 15.97
N GLU A 119 9.74 2.70 15.27
CA GLU A 119 9.24 3.99 14.81
C GLU A 119 8.11 4.48 15.72
N SER A 120 8.22 5.69 16.23
CA SER A 120 7.18 6.28 17.08
C SER A 120 5.90 6.53 16.29
N THR A 121 4.77 6.20 16.91
CA THR A 121 3.45 6.55 16.37
C THR A 121 3.19 8.05 16.43
N GLY A 122 3.87 8.77 17.31
CA GLY A 122 3.71 10.21 17.52
C GLY A 122 2.38 10.60 18.17
N VAL A 123 1.66 9.63 18.74
CA VAL A 123 0.37 9.84 19.41
C VAL A 123 0.58 9.77 20.92
N SER A 124 0.56 10.92 21.57
CA SER A 124 0.77 11.03 23.02
C SER A 124 -0.35 10.37 23.81
N GLY A 125 -0.01 9.54 24.80
CA GLY A 125 -0.98 8.91 25.69
C GLY A 125 -1.71 7.71 25.06
N SER A 126 -1.30 7.26 23.87
CA SER A 126 -1.80 6.04 23.27
C SER A 126 -1.25 4.80 24.00
N ASN A 127 -1.93 3.67 23.83
CA ASN A 127 -1.44 2.38 24.31
C ASN A 127 -0.44 1.72 23.35
N VAL A 128 -0.11 2.37 22.23
CA VAL A 128 0.90 1.95 21.25
C VAL A 128 1.81 3.14 20.96
N ASP A 129 2.94 3.19 21.62
CA ASP A 129 3.91 4.30 21.49
C ASP A 129 4.79 4.17 20.26
N SER A 130 5.12 2.94 19.86
CA SER A 130 5.96 2.64 18.69
C SER A 130 5.50 1.40 17.94
N VAL A 131 5.97 1.29 16.70
CA VAL A 131 5.77 0.14 15.80
C VAL A 131 7.13 -0.32 15.31
N GLU A 132 7.34 -1.62 15.31
CA GLU A 132 8.55 -2.22 14.73
C GLU A 132 8.46 -2.17 13.19
N CYS A 133 9.45 -1.52 12.57
CA CYS A 133 9.58 -1.36 11.13
C CYS A 133 10.85 -2.02 10.62
N ILE A 134 10.79 -2.61 9.45
CA ILE A 134 11.95 -3.26 8.81
C ILE A 134 12.57 -2.28 7.82
N MET A 135 13.83 -1.92 8.07
CA MET A 135 14.62 -1.05 7.20
C MET A 135 15.64 -1.86 6.43
N VAL A 136 15.65 -1.69 5.12
CA VAL A 136 16.59 -2.34 4.21
C VAL A 136 17.58 -1.32 3.69
N ASN A 137 18.87 -1.56 3.92
CA ASN A 137 19.96 -0.72 3.45
C ASN A 137 20.39 -1.17 2.04
N LEU A 138 20.25 -0.27 1.08
CA LEU A 138 20.64 -0.47 -0.32
C LEU A 138 22.03 0.09 -0.66
N GLY A 139 22.73 0.66 0.33
CA GLY A 139 24.04 1.31 0.17
C GLY A 139 23.95 2.83 0.12
N GLU A 140 25.08 3.52 0.31
CA GLU A 140 25.20 4.98 0.26
C GLU A 140 24.14 5.73 1.10
N GLU A 141 23.85 5.21 2.32
CA GLU A 141 22.82 5.74 3.23
C GLU A 141 21.39 5.71 2.64
N ASN A 142 21.17 4.92 1.58
CA ASN A 142 19.86 4.71 0.99
C ASN A 142 19.12 3.59 1.73
N TYR A 143 18.11 3.96 2.49
CA TYR A 143 17.26 3.03 3.26
C TYR A 143 15.85 3.01 2.70
N VAL A 144 15.26 1.84 2.67
CA VAL A 144 13.86 1.63 2.28
C VAL A 144 13.14 0.94 3.43
N SER A 145 11.99 1.45 3.80
CA SER A 145 11.09 0.77 4.74
C SER A 145 10.36 -0.35 4.03
N PHE A 146 10.68 -1.59 4.39
CA PHE A 146 10.00 -2.77 3.85
C PHE A 146 8.73 -3.05 4.63
N GLY A 147 7.62 -3.16 3.93
CA GLY A 147 6.32 -3.39 4.55
C GLY A 147 5.33 -4.08 3.61
N ALA A 148 4.06 -3.97 3.94
CA ALA A 148 3.00 -4.66 3.24
C ALA A 148 2.90 -4.29 1.76
N GLU A 149 3.18 -3.03 1.38
CA GLU A 149 3.20 -2.58 0.00
C GLU A 149 4.07 -3.47 -0.89
N SER A 150 5.33 -3.68 -0.48
CA SER A 150 6.27 -4.49 -1.25
C SER A 150 5.83 -5.96 -1.35
N ILE A 151 5.19 -6.51 -0.32
CA ILE A 151 4.70 -7.89 -0.33
C ILE A 151 3.51 -8.02 -1.26
N MET A 152 2.57 -7.09 -1.18
CA MET A 152 1.33 -7.11 -1.95
C MET A 152 1.60 -6.91 -3.44
N GLU A 153 2.44 -5.93 -3.78
CA GLU A 153 2.86 -5.66 -5.15
C GLU A 153 3.65 -6.82 -5.75
N ASN A 154 4.56 -7.43 -4.98
CA ASN A 154 5.31 -8.58 -5.46
C ASN A 154 4.40 -9.79 -5.71
N MET A 155 3.43 -10.06 -4.85
CA MET A 155 2.44 -11.12 -5.09
C MET A 155 1.62 -10.86 -6.37
N ALA A 156 1.12 -9.65 -6.57
CA ALA A 156 0.35 -9.27 -7.75
C ALA A 156 1.22 -9.39 -9.02
N TYR A 157 2.46 -8.93 -8.96
CA TYR A 157 3.43 -9.01 -10.06
C TYR A 157 3.77 -10.47 -10.42
N LEU A 158 4.00 -11.35 -9.45
CA LEU A 158 4.24 -12.77 -9.73
C LEU A 158 3.06 -13.42 -10.47
N MET A 159 1.83 -13.13 -10.07
CA MET A 159 0.64 -13.63 -10.76
C MET A 159 0.52 -13.08 -12.18
N GLU A 160 0.83 -11.81 -12.36
CA GLU A 160 0.90 -11.17 -13.67
C GLU A 160 1.91 -11.87 -14.59
N GLN A 161 3.13 -12.13 -14.10
CA GLN A 161 4.19 -12.83 -14.83
C GLN A 161 3.84 -14.29 -15.20
N MET A 162 3.04 -14.95 -14.40
CA MET A 162 2.55 -16.30 -14.72
C MET A 162 1.62 -16.30 -15.94
N ILE A 163 0.92 -15.21 -16.18
CA ILE A 163 -0.05 -15.07 -17.28
C ILE A 163 0.62 -14.54 -18.54
N CYS A 164 1.44 -13.51 -18.41
CA CYS A 164 2.10 -12.87 -19.55
C CYS A 164 3.56 -12.58 -19.24
N LYS A 165 4.46 -13.34 -19.86
CA LYS A 165 5.91 -13.22 -19.66
C LYS A 165 6.58 -12.11 -20.51
N GLU A 166 5.81 -11.43 -21.34
CA GLU A 166 6.32 -10.46 -22.33
C GLU A 166 6.44 -9.03 -21.78
N TYR A 167 6.51 -8.90 -20.44
CA TYR A 167 6.62 -7.58 -19.84
C TYR A 167 8.04 -7.03 -19.89
N GLU A 168 8.15 -5.78 -20.30
CA GLU A 168 9.32 -4.95 -20.05
C GLU A 168 9.58 -4.91 -18.53
N THR A 169 10.84 -4.84 -18.16
CA THR A 169 11.31 -4.88 -16.78
C THR A 169 10.56 -3.89 -15.89
N SER A 170 9.70 -4.41 -15.04
CA SER A 170 9.11 -3.64 -13.97
C SER A 170 10.21 -3.17 -12.99
N PRO A 171 10.01 -2.06 -12.29
CA PRO A 171 10.93 -1.65 -11.24
C PRO A 171 11.14 -2.75 -10.20
N ASP A 172 12.35 -2.87 -9.68
CA ASP A 172 12.64 -3.87 -8.65
C ASP A 172 11.84 -3.59 -7.36
N TYR A 173 11.71 -2.31 -6.98
CA TYR A 173 10.86 -1.92 -5.87
C TYR A 173 9.61 -1.22 -6.40
N PRO A 174 8.40 -1.62 -5.99
CA PRO A 174 8.09 -2.67 -5.01
C PRO A 174 7.95 -4.09 -5.59
N TYR A 175 7.95 -4.27 -6.92
CA TYR A 175 7.42 -5.45 -7.63
C TYR A 175 8.19 -6.76 -7.43
N SER A 176 9.51 -6.73 -7.26
CA SER A 176 10.32 -7.94 -6.99
C SER A 176 11.14 -7.83 -5.70
N PHE A 177 10.84 -6.84 -4.87
CA PHE A 177 11.69 -6.54 -3.73
C PHE A 177 11.60 -7.58 -2.61
N ALA A 178 10.41 -8.14 -2.38
CA ALA A 178 10.25 -9.21 -1.39
C ALA A 178 11.06 -10.47 -1.77
N GLU A 179 11.13 -10.82 -3.06
CA GLU A 179 12.01 -11.92 -3.53
C GLU A 179 13.48 -11.64 -3.25
N LYS A 180 13.94 -10.41 -3.54
CA LYS A 180 15.34 -10.00 -3.27
C LYS A 180 15.70 -10.06 -1.78
N ILE A 181 14.75 -9.76 -0.89
CA ILE A 181 14.93 -9.90 0.55
C ILE A 181 15.08 -11.40 0.91
N VAL A 182 14.22 -12.25 0.37
CA VAL A 182 14.34 -13.69 0.60
C VAL A 182 15.69 -14.23 0.10
N GLU A 183 16.11 -13.85 -1.11
CA GLU A 183 17.42 -14.22 -1.68
C GLU A 183 18.61 -13.72 -0.83
N PHE A 184 18.47 -12.56 -0.17
CA PHE A 184 19.52 -12.04 0.72
C PHE A 184 19.60 -12.81 2.04
N LEU A 185 18.48 -13.33 2.54
CA LEU A 185 18.40 -14.01 3.83
C LEU A 185 18.78 -15.50 3.76
N TYR A 186 18.73 -16.13 2.57
CA TYR A 186 18.94 -17.56 2.34
C TYR A 186 19.96 -17.86 1.24
#